data_b28eac506e1d5d9ab453e6860d6f8aa2
#
_entry.id   b28eac506e1d5d9ab453e6860d6f8aa2
#
_cell.length_a   1.000
_cell.length_b   1.000
_cell.length_c   1.000
_cell.angle_alpha   90.00
_cell.angle_beta   90.00
_cell.angle_gamma   90.00
#
_symmetry.space_group_name_H-M   'P 1'
#
loop_
_entity.id
_entity.type
_entity.pdbx_description
1 polymer ?
#
loop_
_entity_poly.entity_id
_entity_poly.type
_entity_poly.pdbx_seq_one_letter_code
_entity_poly.pdbx_strand_id
1 'polypeptide(L)'
;MKTVAVIGLGKFGFYIAKSLSRLDVRVIAADNDEKKVQEISEYVDNAYVIDSTSKVALEEIGIYNLNTVIVSIGENIEASILTVMALKDLNNKTIIAKAINSTHGEILTKI
;
A
#
# COMPACT_ATOMS: atom_id res chain seq x y z
N MET A 1 -9.02 0.88 17.32
CA MET A 1 -9.01 1.45 15.95
C MET A 1 -8.15 0.58 15.05
N LYS A 2 -8.72 0.14 13.92
CA LYS A 2 -7.95 -0.63 12.94
C LYS A 2 -7.01 0.27 12.15
N THR A 3 -5.88 -0.28 11.75
CA THR A 3 -4.93 0.39 10.86
C THR A 3 -4.97 -0.29 9.49
N VAL A 4 -5.15 0.50 8.45
CA VAL A 4 -5.12 0.03 7.07
C VAL A 4 -4.02 0.81 6.34
N ALA A 5 -3.16 0.10 5.63
CA ALA A 5 -2.14 0.74 4.81
C ALA A 5 -2.59 0.75 3.35
N VAL A 6 -2.29 1.83 2.66
CA VAL A 6 -2.53 1.97 1.22
C VAL A 6 -1.20 2.32 0.57
N ILE A 7 -0.70 1.43 -0.27
CA ILE A 7 0.56 1.61 -0.98
C ILE A 7 0.27 1.82 -2.46
N GLY A 8 0.74 2.93 -2.98
CA GLY A 8 0.43 3.37 -4.33
C GLY A 8 -0.74 4.34 -4.33
N LEU A 9 -0.45 5.58 -4.69
CA LEU A 9 -1.40 6.70 -4.58
C LEU A 9 -1.77 7.29 -5.96
N GLY A 10 -1.90 6.43 -6.95
CA GLY A 10 -2.55 6.80 -8.20
C GLY A 10 -4.04 7.06 -7.95
N LYS A 11 -4.82 7.25 -8.99
CA LYS A 11 -6.25 7.60 -8.84
C LYS A 11 -7.00 6.65 -7.89
N PHE A 12 -6.80 5.34 -8.07
CA PHE A 12 -7.53 4.35 -7.28
C PHE A 12 -7.06 4.35 -5.82
N GLY A 13 -5.75 4.25 -5.60
CA GLY A 13 -5.19 4.25 -4.24
C GLY A 13 -5.47 5.54 -3.48
N PHE A 14 -5.36 6.67 -4.16
CA PHE A 14 -5.70 7.97 -3.58
C PHE A 14 -7.16 8.01 -3.12
N TYR A 15 -8.07 7.58 -3.98
CA TYR A 15 -9.49 7.56 -3.66
C TYR A 15 -9.79 6.67 -2.46
N ILE A 16 -9.16 5.49 -2.41
CA ILE A 16 -9.35 4.56 -1.29
C ILE A 16 -8.81 5.15 0.00
N ALA A 17 -7.59 5.68 -0.01
CA ALA A 17 -7.00 6.28 1.19
C ALA A 17 -7.85 7.44 1.71
N LYS A 18 -8.28 8.31 0.82
CA LYS A 18 -9.16 9.42 1.18
C LYS A 18 -10.49 8.95 1.75
N SER A 19 -11.09 7.94 1.14
CA SER A 19 -12.37 7.40 1.60
C SER A 19 -12.23 6.74 2.96
N LEU A 20 -11.17 5.96 3.17
CA LEU A 20 -10.91 5.32 4.46
C LEU A 20 -10.67 6.33 5.57
N SER A 21 -10.06 7.47 5.25
CA SER A 21 -9.77 8.51 6.23
C SER A 21 -11.04 9.10 6.87
N ARG A 22 -12.19 8.91 6.23
CA ARG A 22 -13.49 9.37 6.74
C ARG A 22 -14.16 8.35 7.65
N LEU A 23 -13.59 7.16 7.75
CA LEU A 23 -14.09 6.09 8.60
C LEU A 23 -13.28 6.05 9.89
N ASP A 24 -13.69 5.22 10.82
CA ASP A 24 -12.96 5.06 12.09
C ASP A 24 -11.83 4.05 11.94
N VAL A 25 -10.90 4.39 11.06
CA VAL A 25 -9.68 3.60 10.82
C VAL A 25 -8.48 4.54 10.70
N ARG A 26 -7.34 4.05 11.13
CA ARG A 26 -6.08 4.76 10.93
C ARG A 26 -5.53 4.37 9.56
N VAL A 27 -5.20 5.37 8.74
CA VAL A 27 -4.67 5.12 7.40
C VAL A 27 -3.19 5.48 7.36
N ILE A 28 -2.39 4.53 6.87
CA ILE A 28 -0.98 4.77 6.54
C ILE A 28 -0.89 4.75 5.02
N ALA A 29 -0.59 5.89 4.42
CA ALA A 29 -0.47 5.99 2.96
C ALA A 29 0.99 6.11 2.55
N ALA A 30 1.37 5.46 1.47
CA ALA A 30 2.75 5.47 0.99
C ALA A 30 2.82 5.43 -0.52
N ASP A 31 3.79 6.15 -1.08
CA ASP A 31 4.10 6.15 -2.51
C ASP A 31 5.56 6.59 -2.65
N ASN A 32 6.18 6.29 -3.78
CA ASN A 32 7.53 6.77 -4.04
C ASN A 32 7.55 8.18 -4.67
N ASP A 33 6.40 8.70 -5.01
CA ASP A 33 6.24 10.04 -5.60
C ASP A 33 5.89 11.04 -4.52
N GLU A 34 6.80 11.95 -4.21
CA GLU A 34 6.63 12.97 -3.18
C GLU A 34 5.37 13.81 -3.38
N LYS A 35 5.07 14.16 -4.62
CA LYS A 35 3.90 14.99 -4.92
C LYS A 35 2.60 14.28 -4.54
N LYS A 36 2.49 12.99 -4.86
CA LYS A 36 1.30 12.21 -4.51
C LYS A 36 1.15 12.06 -3.00
N VAL A 37 2.26 11.86 -2.31
CA VAL A 37 2.25 11.78 -0.85
C VAL A 37 1.82 13.10 -0.24
N GLN A 38 2.33 14.21 -0.77
CA GLN A 38 1.95 15.54 -0.29
C GLN A 38 0.45 15.78 -0.47
N GLU A 39 -0.12 15.39 -1.60
CA GLU A 39 -1.55 15.55 -1.86
C GLU A 39 -2.40 14.75 -0.88
N ILE A 40 -2.05 13.48 -0.63
CA ILE A 40 -2.84 12.64 0.29
C ILE A 40 -2.66 13.07 1.75
N SER A 41 -1.56 13.71 2.08
CA SER A 41 -1.29 14.15 3.46
C SER A 41 -2.32 15.15 3.99
N GLU A 42 -3.09 15.77 3.11
CA GLU A 42 -4.19 16.64 3.51
C GLU A 42 -5.38 15.85 4.08
N TYR A 43 -5.45 14.56 3.82
CA TYR A 43 -6.60 13.72 4.19
C TYR A 43 -6.28 12.67 5.23
N VAL A 44 -5.02 12.23 5.31
CA VAL A 44 -4.61 11.17 6.24
C VAL A 44 -3.54 11.69 7.20
N ASP A 45 -3.47 11.09 8.38
CA ASP A 45 -2.49 11.52 9.40
C ASP A 45 -1.08 10.98 9.11
N ASN A 46 -0.97 9.84 8.45
CA ASN A 46 0.30 9.18 8.20
C ASN A 46 0.51 8.96 6.71
N ALA A 47 1.39 9.75 6.12
CA ALA A 47 1.74 9.64 4.70
C ALA A 47 3.26 9.69 4.54
N TYR A 48 3.82 8.77 3.75
CA TYR A 48 5.27 8.61 3.64
C TYR A 48 5.72 8.43 2.21
N VAL A 49 6.88 9.02 1.89
CA VAL A 49 7.58 8.79 0.63
C VAL A 49 8.56 7.65 0.87
N ILE A 50 8.30 6.50 0.27
CA ILE A 50 9.17 5.34 0.41
C ILE A 50 9.21 4.52 -0.88
N ASP A 51 10.23 3.68 -0.99
CA ASP A 51 10.27 2.59 -1.94
C ASP A 51 9.64 1.37 -1.25
N SER A 52 8.43 1.01 -1.65
CA SER A 52 7.68 -0.08 -1.01
C SER A 52 8.24 -1.48 -1.31
N THR A 53 9.21 -1.60 -2.21
CA THR A 53 9.90 -2.86 -2.43
C THR A 53 10.93 -3.13 -1.33
N SER A 54 11.21 -2.13 -0.49
CA SER A 54 12.13 -2.26 0.63
C SER A 54 11.40 -2.69 1.89
N LYS A 55 11.68 -3.90 2.34
CA LYS A 55 11.11 -4.44 3.59
C LYS A 55 11.46 -3.54 4.78
N VAL A 56 12.70 -3.05 4.84
CA VAL A 56 13.15 -2.17 5.92
C VAL A 56 12.33 -0.88 5.94
N ALA A 57 12.10 -0.27 4.78
CA ALA A 57 11.33 0.97 4.69
C ALA A 57 9.88 0.76 5.14
N LEU A 58 9.26 -0.34 4.74
CA LEU A 58 7.90 -0.68 5.17
C LEU A 58 7.84 -0.85 6.69
N GLU A 59 8.80 -1.55 7.25
CA GLU A 59 8.86 -1.80 8.69
C GLU A 59 9.02 -0.50 9.47
N GLU A 60 9.89 0.39 8.99
CA GLU A 60 10.14 1.67 9.65
C GLU A 60 8.90 2.56 9.75
N ILE A 61 8.00 2.49 8.78
CA ILE A 61 6.78 3.29 8.81
C ILE A 61 5.59 2.55 9.44
N GLY A 62 5.83 1.38 10.01
CA GLY A 62 4.80 0.67 10.76
C GLY A 62 3.91 -0.27 9.95
N ILE A 63 4.31 -0.63 8.74
CA ILE A 63 3.51 -1.54 7.91
C ILE A 63 3.97 -2.98 8.14
N TYR A 64 3.66 -3.50 9.32
CA TYR A 64 3.92 -4.89 9.68
C TYR A 64 2.80 -5.36 10.63
N ASN A 65 2.48 -6.64 10.57
CA ASN A 65 1.42 -7.26 11.38
C ASN A 65 0.06 -6.58 11.25
N LEU A 66 -0.20 -5.92 10.13
CA LEU A 66 -1.49 -5.29 9.92
C LEU A 66 -2.53 -6.31 9.45
N ASN A 67 -3.79 -6.03 9.74
CA ASN A 67 -4.89 -6.86 9.25
C ASN A 67 -5.12 -6.69 7.76
N THR A 68 -4.96 -5.47 7.25
CA THR A 68 -5.24 -5.18 5.84
C THR A 68 -4.24 -4.19 5.26
N VAL A 69 -3.68 -4.53 4.12
CA VAL A 69 -2.84 -3.65 3.31
C VAL A 69 -3.37 -3.67 1.88
N ILE A 70 -3.56 -2.51 1.31
CA ILE A 70 -4.02 -2.35 -0.07
C ILE A 70 -2.85 -1.89 -0.92
N VAL A 71 -2.55 -2.65 -1.98
CA VAL A 71 -1.46 -2.35 -2.90
C VAL A 71 -2.06 -1.93 -4.24
N SER A 72 -1.91 -0.65 -4.57
CA SER A 72 -2.45 -0.07 -5.80
C SER A 72 -1.32 0.47 -6.67
N ILE A 73 -0.38 -0.41 -7.02
CA ILE A 73 0.73 -0.09 -7.91
C ILE A 73 0.31 -0.48 -9.31
N GLY A 74 -0.08 0.50 -10.12
CA GLY A 74 -0.78 0.24 -11.37
C GLY A 74 0.08 0.10 -12.62
N GLU A 75 1.35 0.48 -12.60
CA GLU A 75 2.16 0.55 -13.82
C GLU A 75 3.40 -0.34 -13.82
N ASN A 76 3.83 -0.80 -12.66
CA ASN A 76 5.06 -1.58 -12.53
C ASN A 76 4.76 -2.92 -11.87
N ILE A 77 4.66 -3.96 -12.70
CA ILE A 77 4.35 -5.31 -12.23
C ILE A 77 5.43 -5.83 -11.29
N GLU A 78 6.71 -5.61 -11.62
CA GLU A 78 7.82 -6.04 -10.76
C GLU A 78 7.72 -5.40 -9.38
N ALA A 79 7.52 -4.10 -9.32
CA ALA A 79 7.40 -3.39 -8.05
C ALA A 79 6.20 -3.88 -7.24
N SER A 80 5.08 -4.17 -7.91
CA SER A 80 3.90 -4.73 -7.25
C SER A 80 4.20 -6.08 -6.60
N ILE A 81 4.84 -6.99 -7.34
CA ILE A 81 5.17 -8.32 -6.85
C ILE A 81 6.16 -8.24 -5.68
N LEU A 82 7.22 -7.46 -5.82
CA LEU A 82 8.21 -7.30 -4.76
C LEU A 82 7.60 -6.67 -3.50
N THR A 83 6.71 -5.72 -3.67
CA THR A 83 6.01 -5.11 -2.55
C THR A 83 5.14 -6.13 -1.81
N VAL A 84 4.36 -6.93 -2.53
CA VAL A 84 3.52 -7.95 -1.91
C VAL A 84 4.38 -8.98 -1.18
N MET A 85 5.50 -9.40 -1.75
CA MET A 85 6.41 -10.34 -1.08
C MET A 85 6.95 -9.75 0.23
N ALA A 86 7.37 -8.49 0.20
CA ALA A 86 7.88 -7.82 1.40
C ALA A 86 6.79 -7.69 2.47
N LEU A 87 5.56 -7.37 2.06
CA LEU A 87 4.43 -7.25 2.97
C LEU A 87 4.10 -8.59 3.64
N LYS A 88 4.17 -9.68 2.89
CA LYS A 88 3.93 -11.02 3.45
C LYS A 88 5.04 -11.40 4.44
N ASP A 89 6.27 -11.06 4.13
CA ASP A 89 7.40 -11.30 5.04
C ASP A 89 7.25 -10.52 6.36
N LEU A 90 6.51 -9.41 6.33
CA LEU A 90 6.23 -8.59 7.51
C LEU A 90 4.93 -9.02 8.22
N ASN A 91 4.40 -10.18 7.88
CA ASN A 91 3.25 -10.80 8.55
C ASN A 91 1.94 -9.98 8.48
N ASN A 92 1.77 -9.21 7.41
CA ASN A 92 0.48 -8.57 7.15
C ASN A 92 -0.51 -9.64 6.70
N LYS A 93 -1.69 -9.68 7.31
CA LYS A 93 -2.62 -10.80 7.17
C LYS A 93 -3.37 -10.83 5.84
N THR A 94 -3.96 -9.71 5.46
CA THR A 94 -4.72 -9.62 4.23
C THR A 94 -4.10 -8.55 3.35
N ILE A 95 -3.67 -8.96 2.17
CA ILE A 95 -3.08 -8.06 1.18
C ILE A 95 -3.98 -8.06 -0.04
N ILE A 96 -4.55 -6.89 -0.36
CA ILE A 96 -5.41 -6.71 -1.52
C ILE A 96 -4.61 -5.94 -2.54
N ALA A 97 -4.24 -6.61 -3.62
CA ALA A 97 -3.40 -6.01 -4.65
C ALA A 97 -4.15 -5.89 -5.97
N LYS A 98 -4.01 -4.73 -6.60
CA LYS A 98 -4.57 -4.50 -7.93
C LYS A 98 -3.73 -5.23 -8.98
N ALA A 99 -4.36 -6.05 -9.80
CA ALA A 99 -3.68 -6.74 -10.89
C ALA A 99 -3.82 -5.94 -12.19
N ILE A 100 -2.72 -5.83 -12.94
CA ILE A 100 -2.71 -5.12 -14.23
C ILE A 100 -3.30 -6.01 -15.33
N ASN A 101 -3.02 -7.31 -15.27
CA ASN A 101 -3.53 -8.29 -16.21
C ASN A 101 -3.67 -9.65 -15.53
N SER A 102 -4.18 -10.66 -16.26
CA SER A 102 -4.43 -11.97 -15.67
C SER A 102 -3.16 -12.69 -15.21
N THR A 103 -2.06 -12.56 -15.96
CA THR A 103 -0.78 -13.16 -15.55
C THR A 103 -0.28 -12.57 -14.26
N HIS A 104 -0.33 -11.23 -14.14
CA HIS A 104 0.03 -10.54 -12.91
C HIS A 104 -0.83 -11.04 -11.74
N GLY A 105 -2.14 -11.15 -11.95
CA GLY A 105 -3.07 -11.64 -10.94
C GLY A 105 -2.76 -13.06 -10.49
N GLU A 106 -2.40 -13.94 -11.42
CA GLU A 106 -2.01 -15.31 -11.10
C GLU A 106 -0.77 -15.37 -10.22
N ILE A 107 0.24 -14.53 -10.54
CA ILE A 107 1.47 -14.48 -9.74
C ILE A 107 1.15 -14.01 -8.32
N LEU A 108 0.34 -12.95 -8.20
CA LEU A 108 -0.03 -12.41 -6.88
C LEU A 108 -0.76 -13.42 -6.02
N THR A 109 -1.60 -14.26 -6.61
CA THR A 109 -2.32 -15.30 -5.87
C THR A 109 -1.41 -16.41 -5.36
N LYS A 110 -0.27 -16.64 -6.02
CA LYS A 110 0.64 -17.73 -5.66
C LYS A 110 1.71 -17.33 -4.66
N ILE A 111 1.88 -16.07 -4.43
CA ILE A 111 2.83 -15.59 -3.43
C ILE A 111 2.10 -15.04 -2.20
#